data_1d98760c1810415f30991ff0a3d93131
#
_entry.id   1d98760c1810415f30991ff0a3d93131
#
_cell.length_a   1.000
_cell.length_b   1.000
_cell.length_c   1.000
_cell.angle_alpha   90.00
_cell.angle_beta   90.00
_cell.angle_gamma   90.00
#
_symmetry.space_group_name_H-M   'P 1'
#
loop_
_entity.id
_entity.type
_entity.pdbx_description
1 polymer ?
#
loop_
_entity_poly.entity_id
_entity_poly.type
_entity_poly.pdbx_seq_one_letter_code
_entity_poly.pdbx_strand_id
1 'polypeptide(L)'
;AAADRPSLFIVHGLDGAGRNWGVIAKRLSDNRHVVTVDMRNHGSSPHHDTHSYPEMAQDLAEVITHLGGPVDICGHSMGGKAVMMLALTQPDLLRRVIVADIAPVTYGHTQQMFIDAMRGVDLTQIERRSDAEAQLATAGVERALQSFFTQSLDVPGKRWRLNLDALEAEMPKIIGWPD
;
A
#
# COMPACT_ATOMS: atom_id res chain seq x y z
N ALA A 1 3.70 5.64 -29.98
CA ALA A 1 4.97 5.61 -29.22
C ALA A 1 4.78 5.27 -27.73
N ALA A 2 3.67 5.63 -27.09
CA ALA A 2 3.38 5.23 -25.70
C ALA A 2 2.88 3.77 -25.58
N ALA A 3 2.31 3.24 -26.64
CA ALA A 3 1.75 1.87 -26.68
C ALA A 3 2.79 0.75 -26.75
N ASP A 4 4.05 1.06 -27.09
CA ASP A 4 5.11 0.06 -27.26
C ASP A 4 5.92 -0.22 -25.98
N ARG A 5 5.65 0.50 -24.90
CA ARG A 5 6.35 0.29 -23.63
C ARG A 5 5.48 -0.54 -22.70
N PRO A 6 6.08 -1.51 -21.98
CA PRO A 6 5.36 -2.26 -20.96
C PRO A 6 4.76 -1.33 -19.91
N SER A 7 3.62 -1.72 -19.39
CA SER A 7 2.98 -1.00 -18.28
C SER A 7 3.92 -0.92 -17.08
N LEU A 8 3.84 0.18 -16.36
CA LEU A 8 4.51 0.34 -15.06
C LEU A 8 3.48 0.21 -13.95
N PHE A 9 3.67 -0.78 -13.10
CA PHE A 9 2.90 -0.93 -11.87
C PHE A 9 3.59 -0.20 -10.73
N ILE A 10 2.82 0.48 -9.89
CA ILE A 10 3.30 1.13 -8.67
C ILE A 10 2.52 0.58 -7.49
N VAL A 11 3.25 0.00 -6.53
CA VAL A 11 2.73 -0.69 -5.36
C VAL A 11 3.11 0.10 -4.10
N HIS A 12 2.11 0.55 -3.36
CA HIS A 12 2.27 1.39 -2.18
C HIS A 12 2.75 0.60 -0.94
N GLY A 13 3.21 1.33 0.08
CA GLY A 13 3.56 0.79 1.40
C GLY A 13 2.35 0.65 2.33
N LEU A 14 2.63 0.17 3.56
CA LEU A 14 1.63 0.04 4.62
C LEU A 14 0.91 1.38 4.86
N ASP A 15 -0.38 1.30 5.16
CA ASP A 15 -1.31 2.43 5.39
C ASP A 15 -1.54 3.36 4.19
N GLY A 16 -0.88 3.06 3.05
CA GLY A 16 -1.01 3.80 1.80
C GLY A 16 -2.17 3.35 0.93
N ALA A 17 -2.21 3.93 -0.26
CA ALA A 17 -3.12 3.57 -1.35
C ALA A 17 -2.52 3.98 -2.69
N GLY A 18 -2.99 3.43 -3.79
CA GLY A 18 -2.53 3.77 -5.13
C GLY A 18 -2.61 5.27 -5.43
N ARG A 19 -3.62 5.95 -4.91
CA ARG A 19 -3.79 7.40 -5.08
C ARG A 19 -2.66 8.25 -4.50
N ASN A 20 -1.92 7.77 -3.51
CA ASN A 20 -0.75 8.49 -2.98
C ASN A 20 0.32 8.70 -4.04
N TRP A 21 0.34 7.85 -5.05
CA TRP A 21 1.26 7.89 -6.19
C TRP A 21 0.73 8.67 -7.39
N GLY A 22 -0.47 9.26 -7.31
CA GLY A 22 -1.17 9.89 -8.43
C GLY A 22 -0.34 10.95 -9.17
N VAL A 23 0.41 11.81 -8.46
CA VAL A 23 1.27 12.83 -9.06
C VAL A 23 2.42 12.20 -9.85
N ILE A 24 3.06 11.18 -9.28
CA ILE A 24 4.16 10.45 -9.92
C ILE A 24 3.64 9.67 -11.12
N ALA A 25 2.54 8.94 -10.94
CA ALA A 25 1.89 8.18 -12.00
C ALA A 25 1.52 9.08 -13.19
N LYS A 26 0.94 10.25 -12.92
CA LYS A 26 0.60 11.23 -13.96
C LYS A 26 1.83 11.70 -14.75
N ARG A 27 2.95 12.00 -14.08
CA ARG A 27 4.19 12.41 -14.75
C ARG A 27 4.81 11.30 -15.61
N LEU A 28 4.67 10.05 -15.18
CA LEU A 28 5.21 8.91 -15.90
C LEU A 28 4.29 8.43 -17.02
N SER A 29 3.00 8.78 -16.98
CA SER A 29 2.00 8.36 -17.98
C SER A 29 2.14 9.04 -19.34
N ASP A 30 2.93 10.11 -19.46
CA ASP A 30 3.23 10.75 -20.74
C ASP A 30 3.94 9.80 -21.72
N ASN A 31 4.63 8.79 -21.22
CA ASN A 31 5.50 7.92 -22.00
C ASN A 31 5.10 6.43 -21.95
N ARG A 32 4.14 6.03 -21.11
CA ARG A 32 3.75 4.65 -20.91
C ARG A 32 2.45 4.53 -20.12
N HIS A 33 1.80 3.39 -20.21
CA HIS A 33 0.68 3.06 -19.33
C HIS A 33 1.20 2.86 -17.88
N VAL A 34 0.58 3.54 -16.91
CA VAL A 34 0.93 3.46 -15.49
C VAL A 34 -0.29 2.99 -14.70
N VAL A 35 -0.11 1.96 -13.90
CA VAL A 35 -1.13 1.37 -13.05
C VAL A 35 -0.70 1.57 -11.59
N THR A 36 -1.53 2.20 -10.80
CA THR A 36 -1.38 2.24 -9.33
C THR A 36 -2.41 1.31 -8.73
N VAL A 37 -1.97 0.41 -7.85
CA VAL A 37 -2.85 -0.59 -7.22
C VAL A 37 -3.15 -0.21 -5.78
N ASP A 38 -4.34 -0.56 -5.30
CA ASP A 38 -4.59 -0.67 -3.86
C ASP A 38 -4.33 -2.12 -3.46
N MET A 39 -3.43 -2.34 -2.52
CA MET A 39 -3.14 -3.68 -2.00
C MET A 39 -4.32 -4.20 -1.16
N ARG A 40 -4.45 -5.53 -0.98
CA ARG A 40 -5.46 -6.09 -0.06
C ARG A 40 -5.47 -5.32 1.26
N ASN A 41 -6.61 -5.21 1.89
CA ASN A 41 -6.80 -4.50 3.17
C ASN A 41 -6.57 -2.98 3.11
N HIS A 42 -6.39 -2.40 1.91
CA HIS A 42 -6.15 -0.98 1.70
C HIS A 42 -7.08 -0.40 0.62
N GLY A 43 -7.39 0.88 0.74
CA GLY A 43 -8.05 1.67 -0.30
C GLY A 43 -9.42 1.14 -0.71
N SER A 44 -9.57 0.81 -1.99
CA SER A 44 -10.80 0.24 -2.56
C SER A 44 -10.74 -1.27 -2.76
N SER A 45 -9.59 -1.90 -2.47
CA SER A 45 -9.42 -3.34 -2.60
C SER A 45 -10.15 -4.12 -1.49
N PRO A 46 -10.48 -5.39 -1.74
CA PRO A 46 -11.17 -6.23 -0.76
C PRO A 46 -10.41 -6.34 0.57
N HIS A 47 -11.17 -6.44 1.65
CA HIS A 47 -10.66 -6.78 2.97
C HIS A 47 -10.59 -8.30 3.12
N HIS A 48 -9.48 -8.77 3.67
CA HIS A 48 -9.17 -10.16 3.99
C HIS A 48 -8.67 -10.27 5.42
N ASP A 49 -8.80 -11.44 6.03
CA ASP A 49 -8.27 -11.68 7.39
C ASP A 49 -6.75 -11.85 7.41
N THR A 50 -6.14 -12.02 6.23
CA THR A 50 -4.70 -12.28 6.07
C THR A 50 -4.00 -11.20 5.28
N HIS A 51 -2.68 -11.03 5.51
CA HIS A 51 -1.86 -10.00 4.89
C HIS A 51 -0.39 -10.42 4.76
N SER A 52 -0.14 -11.62 4.22
CA SER A 52 1.21 -12.13 4.01
C SER A 52 1.79 -11.71 2.65
N TYR A 53 3.12 -11.70 2.53
CA TYR A 53 3.79 -11.38 1.27
C TYR A 53 3.50 -12.37 0.14
N PRO A 54 3.41 -13.70 0.37
CA PRO A 54 2.97 -14.62 -0.66
C PRO A 54 1.58 -14.32 -1.20
N GLU A 55 0.63 -13.96 -0.35
CA GLU A 55 -0.73 -13.60 -0.76
C GLU A 55 -0.77 -12.27 -1.52
N MET A 56 -0.03 -11.25 -1.05
CA MET A 56 0.10 -9.98 -1.75
C MET A 56 0.75 -10.16 -3.13
N ALA A 57 1.76 -11.02 -3.25
CA ALA A 57 2.38 -11.35 -4.52
C ALA A 57 1.40 -12.06 -5.47
N GLN A 58 0.56 -12.95 -4.95
CA GLN A 58 -0.47 -13.62 -5.73
C GLN A 58 -1.53 -12.63 -6.24
N ASP A 59 -2.00 -11.69 -5.40
CA ASP A 59 -2.93 -10.62 -5.84
C ASP A 59 -2.33 -9.79 -6.98
N LEU A 60 -1.05 -9.41 -6.87
CA LEU A 60 -0.35 -8.69 -7.93
C LEU A 60 -0.24 -9.51 -9.22
N ALA A 61 0.07 -10.82 -9.10
CA ALA A 61 0.16 -11.72 -10.23
C ALA A 61 -1.16 -11.81 -11.01
N GLU A 62 -2.28 -11.88 -10.31
CA GLU A 62 -3.62 -11.93 -10.91
C GLU A 62 -3.93 -10.65 -11.69
N VAL A 63 -3.65 -9.47 -11.09
CA VAL A 63 -3.87 -8.17 -11.76
C VAL A 63 -2.97 -8.04 -12.98
N ILE A 64 -1.68 -8.41 -12.88
CA ILE A 64 -0.73 -8.33 -13.99
C ILE A 64 -1.16 -9.25 -15.14
N THR A 65 -1.57 -10.47 -14.82
CA THR A 65 -2.05 -11.44 -15.81
C THR A 65 -3.30 -10.94 -16.50
N HIS A 66 -4.25 -10.39 -15.76
CA HIS A 66 -5.49 -9.80 -16.30
C HIS A 66 -5.21 -8.65 -17.26
N LEU A 67 -4.20 -7.83 -16.99
CA LEU A 67 -3.83 -6.69 -17.82
C LEU A 67 -2.83 -7.03 -18.95
N GLY A 68 -2.45 -8.28 -19.10
CA GLY A 68 -1.63 -8.77 -20.22
C GLY A 68 -0.13 -8.53 -20.06
N GLY A 69 0.43 -8.79 -18.83
CA GLY A 69 1.89 -8.70 -18.59
C GLY A 69 2.76 -9.43 -19.61
N PRO A 70 4.10 -9.38 -19.50
CA PRO A 70 4.90 -8.91 -18.36
C PRO A 70 5.04 -7.37 -18.25
N VAL A 71 5.25 -6.90 -17.03
CA VAL A 71 5.28 -5.48 -16.69
C VAL A 71 6.61 -5.02 -16.07
N ASP A 72 6.86 -3.72 -16.04
CA ASP A 72 7.81 -3.12 -15.10
C ASP A 72 7.05 -2.82 -13.81
N ILE A 73 7.67 -3.04 -12.65
CA ILE A 73 7.01 -2.85 -11.35
C ILE A 73 7.91 -2.09 -10.37
N CYS A 74 7.29 -1.17 -9.63
CA CYS A 74 7.94 -0.43 -8.56
C CYS A 74 7.15 -0.64 -7.26
N GLY A 75 7.79 -1.19 -6.23
CA GLY A 75 7.21 -1.35 -4.91
C GLY A 75 7.93 -0.51 -3.87
N HIS A 76 7.17 0.18 -3.04
CA HIS A 76 7.69 0.99 -1.93
C HIS A 76 7.39 0.33 -0.59
N SER A 77 8.39 0.24 0.29
CA SER A 77 8.26 -0.30 1.63
C SER A 77 7.60 -1.70 1.64
N MET A 78 6.49 -1.93 2.32
CA MET A 78 5.71 -3.16 2.28
C MET A 78 5.44 -3.62 0.83
N GLY A 79 5.03 -2.72 -0.06
CA GLY A 79 4.86 -3.02 -1.48
C GLY A 79 6.14 -3.49 -2.16
N GLY A 80 7.30 -3.01 -1.71
CA GLY A 80 8.62 -3.46 -2.17
C GLY A 80 8.88 -4.91 -1.80
N LYS A 81 8.55 -5.33 -0.59
CA LYS A 81 8.65 -6.75 -0.18
C LYS A 81 7.67 -7.64 -0.96
N ALA A 82 6.43 -7.18 -1.18
CA ALA A 82 5.46 -7.91 -1.99
C ALA A 82 5.96 -8.12 -3.43
N VAL A 83 6.59 -7.09 -4.02
CA VAL A 83 7.17 -7.16 -5.37
C VAL A 83 8.40 -8.08 -5.40
N MET A 84 9.25 -8.07 -4.37
CA MET A 84 10.34 -9.02 -4.26
C MET A 84 9.84 -10.47 -4.18
N MET A 85 8.78 -10.73 -3.40
CA MET A 85 8.14 -12.04 -3.33
C MET A 85 7.59 -12.46 -4.68
N LEU A 86 6.93 -11.57 -5.42
CA LEU A 86 6.44 -11.84 -6.78
C LEU A 86 7.60 -12.18 -7.72
N ALA A 87 8.71 -11.45 -7.64
CA ALA A 87 9.88 -11.70 -8.48
C ALA A 87 10.53 -13.07 -8.21
N LEU A 88 10.47 -13.55 -6.96
CA LEU A 88 10.99 -14.87 -6.59
C LEU A 88 10.06 -16.01 -7.00
N THR A 89 8.74 -15.78 -6.97
CA THR A 89 7.75 -16.85 -7.19
C THR A 89 7.23 -16.92 -8.63
N GLN A 90 7.10 -15.79 -9.31
CA GLN A 90 6.54 -15.67 -10.66
C GLN A 90 7.33 -14.67 -11.52
N PRO A 91 8.64 -14.89 -11.76
CA PRO A 91 9.53 -13.94 -12.44
C PRO A 91 9.08 -13.62 -13.87
N ASP A 92 8.41 -14.54 -14.56
CA ASP A 92 7.97 -14.37 -15.95
C ASP A 92 6.92 -13.24 -16.13
N LEU A 93 6.27 -12.81 -15.05
CA LEU A 93 5.35 -11.69 -15.07
C LEU A 93 6.05 -10.33 -15.02
N LEU A 94 7.36 -10.31 -14.79
CA LEU A 94 8.12 -9.10 -14.54
C LEU A 94 9.25 -8.92 -15.57
N ARG A 95 9.42 -7.70 -16.04
CA ARG A 95 10.57 -7.31 -16.88
C ARG A 95 11.65 -6.58 -16.09
N ARG A 96 11.22 -5.66 -15.26
CA ARG A 96 12.09 -4.86 -14.39
C ARG A 96 11.41 -4.68 -13.05
N VAL A 97 12.22 -4.73 -12.00
CA VAL A 97 11.77 -4.54 -10.62
C VAL A 97 12.54 -3.38 -10.02
N ILE A 98 11.79 -2.44 -9.43
CA ILE A 98 12.33 -1.36 -8.61
C ILE A 98 11.80 -1.57 -7.21
N VAL A 99 12.71 -1.67 -6.25
CA VAL A 99 12.40 -1.73 -4.81
C VAL A 99 12.85 -0.43 -4.18
N ALA A 100 11.91 0.29 -3.57
CA ALA A 100 12.17 1.57 -2.96
C ALA A 100 12.05 1.47 -1.44
N ASP A 101 13.11 1.87 -0.75
CA ASP A 101 13.17 2.10 0.70
C ASP A 101 12.82 0.88 1.56
N ILE A 102 13.28 -0.31 1.19
CA ILE A 102 13.08 -1.55 1.96
C ILE A 102 14.10 -2.63 1.56
N ALA A 103 14.41 -3.53 2.48
CA ALA A 103 15.21 -4.73 2.23
C ALA A 103 14.42 -6.02 2.56
N PRO A 104 14.81 -7.17 1.99
CA PRO A 104 14.18 -8.47 2.27
C PRO A 104 14.67 -9.06 3.60
N VAL A 105 14.40 -8.34 4.68
CA VAL A 105 14.81 -8.71 6.04
C VAL A 105 13.68 -8.49 7.03
N THR A 106 13.75 -9.14 8.18
CA THR A 106 12.87 -8.85 9.31
C THR A 106 13.36 -7.60 10.03
N TYR A 107 12.46 -6.64 10.25
CA TYR A 107 12.73 -5.41 10.99
C TYR A 107 12.37 -5.59 12.46
N GLY A 108 13.18 -4.99 13.35
CA GLY A 108 12.98 -5.07 14.81
C GLY A 108 11.98 -4.04 15.37
N HIS A 109 11.38 -3.21 14.53
CA HIS A 109 10.39 -2.20 14.94
C HIS A 109 9.01 -2.49 14.34
N THR A 110 7.97 -2.17 15.08
CA THR A 110 6.58 -2.34 14.67
C THR A 110 5.96 -1.00 14.28
N GLN A 111 4.91 -1.05 13.45
CA GLN A 111 4.04 0.08 13.12
C GLN A 111 2.75 0.09 13.97
N GLN A 112 2.67 -0.74 15.00
CA GLN A 112 1.47 -0.90 15.84
C GLN A 112 0.97 0.43 16.41
N MET A 113 1.88 1.31 16.83
CA MET A 113 1.53 2.62 17.38
C MET A 113 0.66 3.46 16.45
N PHE A 114 0.80 3.30 15.13
CA PHE A 114 -0.01 4.04 14.15
C PHE A 114 -1.39 3.43 13.98
N ILE A 115 -1.50 2.11 14.05
CA ILE A 115 -2.80 1.41 14.08
C ILE A 115 -3.58 1.83 15.33
N ASP A 116 -2.93 1.87 16.48
CA ASP A 116 -3.53 2.29 17.75
C ASP A 116 -4.01 3.76 17.67
N ALA A 117 -3.19 4.64 17.10
CA ALA A 117 -3.56 6.03 16.91
C ALA A 117 -4.77 6.19 15.96
N MET A 118 -4.82 5.45 14.85
CA MET A 118 -5.94 5.46 13.92
C MET A 118 -7.23 4.92 14.57
N ARG A 119 -7.14 3.86 15.36
CA ARG A 119 -8.29 3.32 16.13
C ARG A 119 -8.79 4.29 17.19
N GLY A 120 -7.90 5.09 17.77
CA GLY A 120 -8.24 6.11 18.76
C GLY A 120 -9.01 7.29 18.20
N VAL A 121 -9.12 7.44 16.87
CA VAL A 121 -9.90 8.52 16.25
C VAL A 121 -11.39 8.27 16.45
N ASP A 122 -12.09 9.20 17.11
CA ASP A 122 -13.55 9.21 17.19
C ASP A 122 -14.16 9.63 15.83
N LEU A 123 -14.48 8.65 15.04
CA LEU A 123 -15.02 8.85 13.69
C LEU A 123 -16.40 9.53 13.69
N THR A 124 -17.14 9.50 14.81
CA THR A 124 -18.45 10.16 14.91
C THR A 124 -18.32 11.67 14.86
N GLN A 125 -17.21 12.22 15.35
CA GLN A 125 -16.90 13.65 15.41
C GLN A 125 -16.22 14.20 14.15
N ILE A 126 -15.96 13.35 13.13
CA ILE A 126 -15.25 13.76 11.93
C ILE A 126 -16.23 14.29 10.89
N GLU A 127 -16.10 15.56 10.52
CA GLU A 127 -16.81 16.19 9.40
C GLU A 127 -15.87 16.39 8.19
N ARG A 128 -14.57 16.53 8.45
CA ARG A 128 -13.51 16.73 7.46
C ARG A 128 -12.21 16.06 7.93
N ARG A 129 -11.27 15.87 7.01
CA ARG A 129 -10.00 15.21 7.31
C ARG A 129 -9.19 15.90 8.41
N SER A 130 -9.22 17.24 8.44
CA SER A 130 -8.51 18.01 9.47
C SER A 130 -8.97 17.71 10.89
N ASP A 131 -10.21 17.24 11.09
CA ASP A 131 -10.69 16.86 12.41
C ASP A 131 -10.00 15.58 12.90
N ALA A 132 -9.81 14.61 11.98
CA ALA A 132 -9.03 13.40 12.27
C ALA A 132 -7.53 13.72 12.45
N GLU A 133 -6.96 14.62 11.65
CA GLU A 133 -5.58 15.07 11.81
C GLU A 133 -5.35 15.68 13.20
N ALA A 134 -6.29 16.48 13.72
CA ALA A 134 -6.21 17.04 15.05
C ALA A 134 -6.23 15.98 16.15
N GLN A 135 -7.04 14.93 16.01
CA GLN A 135 -7.06 13.81 16.95
C GLN A 135 -5.76 12.99 16.88
N LEU A 136 -5.24 12.71 15.68
CA LEU A 136 -3.95 12.06 15.49
C LEU A 136 -2.80 12.87 16.08
N ALA A 137 -2.84 14.21 15.95
CA ALA A 137 -1.86 15.09 16.58
C ALA A 137 -1.88 14.96 18.11
N THR A 138 -3.07 14.87 18.70
CA THR A 138 -3.22 14.65 20.15
C THR A 138 -2.66 13.29 20.59
N ALA A 139 -2.73 12.29 19.73
CA ALA A 139 -2.12 10.97 19.93
C ALA A 139 -0.60 10.95 19.67
N GLY A 140 0.02 12.11 19.36
CA GLY A 140 1.47 12.22 19.16
C GLY A 140 1.95 11.86 17.74
N VAL A 141 1.05 11.70 16.78
CA VAL A 141 1.43 11.41 15.38
C VAL A 141 2.00 12.67 14.73
N GLU A 142 3.14 12.55 14.05
CA GLU A 142 3.76 13.66 13.32
C GLU A 142 2.87 14.18 12.17
N ARG A 143 2.95 15.48 11.90
CA ARG A 143 2.07 16.16 10.92
C ARG A 143 2.08 15.53 9.53
N ALA A 144 3.24 15.10 9.04
CA ALA A 144 3.36 14.45 7.74
C ALA A 144 2.58 13.12 7.69
N LEU A 145 2.64 12.34 8.77
CA LEU A 145 1.93 11.08 8.93
C LEU A 145 0.44 11.28 9.15
N GLN A 146 0.02 12.33 9.88
CA GLN A 146 -1.41 12.68 10.02
C GLN A 146 -2.06 12.85 8.65
N SER A 147 -1.46 13.68 7.81
CA SER A 147 -1.97 13.94 6.46
C SER A 147 -1.90 12.69 5.56
N PHE A 148 -0.89 11.85 5.74
CA PHE A 148 -0.77 10.58 5.03
C PHE A 148 -1.88 9.58 5.42
N PHE A 149 -2.10 9.35 6.70
CA PHE A 149 -3.13 8.41 7.17
C PHE A 149 -4.53 8.86 6.81
N THR A 150 -4.85 10.17 6.96
CA THR A 150 -6.19 10.67 6.66
C THR A 150 -6.56 10.61 5.18
N GLN A 151 -5.60 10.36 4.28
CA GLN A 151 -5.93 10.02 2.89
C GLN A 151 -6.69 8.69 2.77
N SER A 152 -6.50 7.77 3.71
CA SER A 152 -7.23 6.52 3.79
C SER A 152 -8.54 6.62 4.59
N LEU A 153 -8.94 7.82 5.01
CA LEU A 153 -10.20 8.06 5.70
C LEU A 153 -11.34 8.33 4.70
N ASP A 154 -12.41 7.57 4.81
CA ASP A 154 -13.69 7.79 4.17
C ASP A 154 -14.56 8.64 5.10
N VAL A 155 -14.45 9.98 4.95
CA VAL A 155 -15.15 10.93 5.84
C VAL A 155 -16.67 10.77 5.77
N PRO A 156 -17.32 10.69 4.58
CA PRO A 156 -18.75 10.45 4.51
C PRO A 156 -19.19 9.12 5.11
N GLY A 157 -18.39 8.06 4.89
CA GLY A 157 -18.66 6.71 5.38
C GLY A 157 -18.26 6.51 6.85
N LYS A 158 -17.66 7.51 7.51
CA LYS A 158 -17.20 7.43 8.91
C LYS A 158 -16.35 6.18 9.19
N ARG A 159 -15.40 5.87 8.29
CA ARG A 159 -14.58 4.66 8.40
C ARG A 159 -13.20 4.84 7.80
N TRP A 160 -12.25 4.07 8.30
CA TRP A 160 -10.98 3.84 7.62
C TRP A 160 -11.18 2.90 6.43
N ARG A 161 -10.48 3.17 5.32
CA ARG A 161 -10.37 2.26 4.16
C ARG A 161 -9.25 1.25 4.34
N LEU A 162 -8.77 1.12 5.55
CA LEU A 162 -7.78 0.15 6.00
C LEU A 162 -8.48 -0.90 6.85
N ASN A 163 -8.16 -2.16 6.64
CA ASN A 163 -8.58 -3.24 7.54
C ASN A 163 -7.63 -3.29 8.74
N LEU A 164 -7.81 -2.37 9.69
CA LEU A 164 -6.91 -2.23 10.83
C LEU A 164 -6.80 -3.52 11.65
N ASP A 165 -7.85 -4.33 11.71
CA ASP A 165 -7.85 -5.61 12.45
C ASP A 165 -6.90 -6.61 11.82
N ALA A 166 -7.00 -6.80 10.50
CA ALA A 166 -6.10 -7.70 9.79
C ALA A 166 -4.65 -7.19 9.78
N LEU A 167 -4.44 -5.87 9.59
CA LEU A 167 -3.11 -5.28 9.59
C LEU A 167 -2.42 -5.43 10.96
N GLU A 168 -3.18 -5.29 12.06
CA GLU A 168 -2.67 -5.54 13.40
C GLU A 168 -2.31 -7.02 13.61
N ALA A 169 -3.23 -7.92 13.31
CA ALA A 169 -3.03 -9.37 13.49
C ALA A 169 -1.83 -9.90 12.66
N GLU A 170 -1.64 -9.36 11.47
CA GLU A 170 -0.59 -9.77 10.53
C GLU A 170 0.70 -8.92 10.65
N MET A 171 0.77 -7.97 11.59
CA MET A 171 1.94 -7.09 11.77
C MET A 171 3.27 -7.85 11.86
N PRO A 172 3.38 -8.98 12.57
CA PRO A 172 4.63 -9.76 12.59
C PRO A 172 5.08 -10.23 11.20
N LYS A 173 4.15 -10.55 10.30
CA LYS A 173 4.46 -10.92 8.91
C LYS A 173 4.84 -9.69 8.08
N ILE A 174 4.18 -8.55 8.31
CA ILE A 174 4.43 -7.29 7.59
C ILE A 174 5.85 -6.77 7.87
N ILE A 175 6.28 -6.76 9.13
CA ILE A 175 7.65 -6.37 9.49
C ILE A 175 8.67 -7.46 9.18
N GLY A 176 8.23 -8.71 9.05
CA GLY A 176 9.04 -9.87 8.75
C GLY A 176 9.47 -9.98 7.29
N TRP A 177 10.19 -11.05 7.01
CA TRP A 177 10.45 -11.57 5.67
C TRP A 177 10.22 -13.09 5.70
N PRO A 178 9.48 -13.67 4.75
CA PRO A 178 9.30 -15.13 4.68
C PRO A 178 10.63 -15.85 4.44
N ASP A 179 10.79 -17.01 5.07
CA ASP A 179 11.94 -17.91 4.90
C ASP A 179 11.94 -18.57 3.50
#